data_771adbd9b9205ff73205a51eae852459
#
_entry.id   771adbd9b9205ff73205a51eae852459
#
_cell.length_a   1.000
_cell.length_b   1.000
_cell.length_c   1.000
_cell.angle_alpha   90.00
_cell.angle_beta   90.00
_cell.angle_gamma   90.00
#
_symmetry.space_group_name_H-M   'P 1'
#
loop_
_entity.id
_entity.type
_entity.pdbx_description
1 polymer ?
#
loop_
_entity_poly.entity_id
_entity_poly.type
_entity_poly.pdbx_seq_one_letter_code
_entity_poly.pdbx_strand_id
1 'polypeptide(L)'
;MAESTGEMGTAASAKDNTSSAIAGAPKVLMVRHGESEWNVLGKWQGRADIALTEAGREQARAAADYVRTAALPVTRVLASTLRRAHETAEIIAERLGLAAVVTDERLVETDVGPWEGLRADEIEAGWPRYLRDRKTPPGFEPPDQVFARATQAIRDAAQAGEHTLIVSHSGVIRTIRRIMTVHDRRLHNLEGCTFSLDESGQLRAHDFVALVANARDTVNDSV
;
A
#
# COMPACT_ATOMS: atom_id res chain seq x y z
N MET A 1 28.80 -10.01 51.86
CA MET A 1 27.63 -10.74 51.34
C MET A 1 26.61 -9.71 50.90
N ALA A 2 26.50 -9.49 49.60
CA ALA A 2 25.44 -8.68 48.98
C ALA A 2 25.07 -9.39 47.68
N GLU A 3 23.90 -9.97 47.65
CA GLU A 3 23.33 -10.67 46.50
C GLU A 3 22.81 -9.64 45.47
N SER A 4 23.28 -9.79 44.25
CA SER A 4 22.81 -9.05 43.10
C SER A 4 21.69 -9.86 42.43
N THR A 5 20.44 -9.42 42.56
CA THR A 5 19.31 -9.93 41.80
C THR A 5 19.27 -9.26 40.46
N GLY A 6 19.59 -10.03 39.40
CA GLY A 6 19.45 -9.59 38.00
C GLY A 6 17.98 -9.63 37.57
N GLU A 7 17.46 -8.50 37.17
CA GLU A 7 16.18 -8.41 36.45
C GLU A 7 16.35 -8.88 35.00
N MET A 8 15.70 -10.00 34.70
CA MET A 8 15.50 -10.41 33.28
C MET A 8 14.36 -9.58 32.67
N GLY A 9 14.73 -8.64 31.85
CA GLY A 9 13.80 -7.92 31.01
C GLY A 9 13.13 -8.85 30.00
N THR A 10 11.85 -9.05 30.12
CA THR A 10 11.02 -9.76 29.14
C THR A 10 10.90 -8.94 27.87
N ALA A 11 11.46 -9.45 26.78
CA ALA A 11 11.23 -8.94 25.44
C ALA A 11 9.76 -9.15 25.07
N ALA A 12 8.98 -8.08 25.09
CA ALA A 12 7.60 -8.07 24.64
C ALA A 12 7.57 -8.34 23.11
N SER A 13 6.89 -9.42 22.76
CA SER A 13 6.72 -9.89 21.40
C SER A 13 5.88 -8.89 20.58
N ALA A 14 6.42 -8.43 19.46
CA ALA A 14 5.76 -7.54 18.49
C ALA A 14 4.60 -8.20 17.70
N LYS A 15 4.10 -9.36 18.16
CA LYS A 15 3.12 -10.17 17.42
C LYS A 15 1.65 -9.81 17.71
N ASP A 16 1.34 -9.07 18.76
CA ASP A 16 -0.05 -8.94 19.23
C ASP A 16 -0.83 -7.71 18.71
N ASN A 17 -0.19 -6.79 18.00
CA ASN A 17 -0.85 -5.52 17.64
C ASN A 17 -1.61 -5.57 16.30
N THR A 18 -1.31 -6.53 15.42
CA THR A 18 -1.92 -6.59 14.06
C THR A 18 -3.31 -7.24 14.07
N SER A 19 -3.52 -8.24 14.91
CA SER A 19 -4.78 -8.98 15.00
C SER A 19 -5.90 -8.16 15.66
N SER A 20 -5.59 -7.35 16.67
CA SER A 20 -6.57 -6.50 17.37
C SER A 20 -7.08 -5.33 16.52
N ALA A 21 -6.29 -4.87 15.53
CA ALA A 21 -6.67 -3.73 14.68
C ALA A 21 -7.75 -4.07 13.64
N ILE A 22 -8.04 -5.36 13.39
CA ILE A 22 -8.95 -5.82 12.32
C ILE A 22 -10.23 -6.46 12.86
N ALA A 23 -10.34 -6.71 14.16
CA ALA A 23 -11.56 -7.21 14.80
C ALA A 23 -12.61 -6.08 14.91
N GLY A 24 -13.77 -6.22 14.28
CA GLY A 24 -14.87 -5.26 14.36
C GLY A 24 -15.55 -4.99 13.02
N ALA A 25 -16.11 -3.78 12.86
CA ALA A 25 -16.80 -3.36 11.65
C ALA A 25 -16.01 -3.61 10.36
N PRO A 26 -16.67 -3.78 9.19
CA PRO A 26 -16.02 -3.99 7.91
C PRO A 26 -14.91 -2.97 7.67
N LYS A 27 -13.72 -3.43 7.36
CA LYS A 27 -12.55 -2.58 7.13
C LYS A 27 -11.98 -2.83 5.75
N VAL A 28 -11.39 -1.78 5.20
CA VAL A 28 -10.66 -1.84 3.95
C VAL A 28 -9.18 -1.88 4.28
N LEU A 29 -8.49 -2.96 3.92
CA LEU A 29 -7.03 -3.04 3.94
C LEU A 29 -6.52 -2.67 2.55
N MET A 30 -5.80 -1.56 2.42
CA MET A 30 -5.23 -1.12 1.15
C MET A 30 -3.71 -1.28 1.20
N VAL A 31 -3.16 -2.00 0.23
CA VAL A 31 -1.72 -2.30 0.15
C VAL A 31 -1.13 -1.91 -1.21
N ARG A 32 0.16 -1.67 -1.22
CA ARG A 32 0.96 -1.49 -2.44
C ARG A 32 1.13 -2.84 -3.12
N HIS A 33 1.13 -2.85 -4.46
CA HIS A 33 1.44 -4.02 -5.29
C HIS A 33 2.79 -4.68 -4.99
N GLY A 34 3.01 -5.89 -5.45
CA GLY A 34 4.30 -6.61 -5.42
C GLY A 34 5.39 -5.92 -6.24
N GLU A 35 6.64 -6.36 -6.10
CA GLU A 35 7.77 -5.79 -6.84
C GLU A 35 7.54 -5.85 -8.35
N SER A 36 7.72 -4.71 -9.03
CA SER A 36 7.65 -4.58 -10.49
C SER A 36 9.05 -4.38 -11.10
N GLU A 37 9.17 -4.58 -12.41
CA GLU A 37 10.43 -4.36 -13.14
C GLU A 37 11.00 -2.96 -12.92
N TRP A 38 10.16 -1.93 -12.85
CA TRP A 38 10.63 -0.56 -12.61
C TRP A 38 10.95 -0.27 -11.15
N ASN A 39 10.45 -1.05 -10.20
CA ASN A 39 10.96 -1.00 -8.83
C ASN A 39 12.43 -1.40 -8.78
N VAL A 40 12.81 -2.49 -9.46
CA VAL A 40 14.20 -2.95 -9.55
C VAL A 40 15.11 -1.92 -10.23
N LEU A 41 14.61 -1.26 -11.29
CA LEU A 41 15.35 -0.25 -12.04
C LEU A 41 15.38 1.12 -11.35
N GLY A 42 14.66 1.29 -10.26
CA GLY A 42 14.58 2.54 -9.57
C GLY A 42 13.86 3.66 -10.33
N LYS A 43 12.91 3.32 -11.20
CA LYS A 43 12.17 4.27 -12.04
C LYS A 43 10.82 4.63 -11.45
N TRP A 44 10.44 5.88 -11.63
CA TRP A 44 9.10 6.35 -11.31
C TRP A 44 8.09 5.75 -12.30
N GLN A 45 7.05 5.10 -11.76
CA GLN A 45 6.16 4.31 -12.60
C GLN A 45 4.95 5.07 -13.12
N GLY A 46 4.39 5.97 -12.30
CA GLY A 46 3.17 6.66 -12.68
C GLY A 46 2.10 5.69 -13.18
N ARG A 47 1.54 6.00 -14.34
CA ARG A 47 0.50 5.20 -15.01
C ARG A 47 1.05 4.22 -16.05
N ALA A 48 2.36 4.14 -16.23
CA ALA A 48 2.97 3.11 -17.09
C ALA A 48 2.56 1.70 -16.62
N ASP A 49 2.21 0.84 -17.58
CA ASP A 49 1.67 -0.49 -17.30
C ASP A 49 2.77 -1.55 -17.24
N ILE A 50 3.53 -1.54 -16.14
CA ILE A 50 4.71 -2.36 -15.90
C ILE A 50 4.35 -3.68 -15.23
N ALA A 51 4.98 -4.77 -15.68
CA ALA A 51 4.79 -6.12 -15.14
C ALA A 51 5.41 -6.29 -13.74
N LEU A 52 4.91 -7.28 -12.99
CA LEU A 52 5.59 -7.79 -11.80
C LEU A 52 6.88 -8.53 -12.20
N THR A 53 7.87 -8.51 -11.29
CA THR A 53 8.96 -9.48 -11.32
C THR A 53 8.51 -10.83 -10.76
N GLU A 54 9.32 -11.88 -10.92
CA GLU A 54 9.02 -13.15 -10.24
C GLU A 54 9.08 -12.98 -8.70
N ALA A 55 9.99 -12.16 -8.20
CA ALA A 55 10.02 -11.81 -6.77
C ALA A 55 8.71 -11.12 -6.34
N GLY A 56 8.14 -10.24 -7.16
CA GLY A 56 6.83 -9.63 -6.90
C GLY A 56 5.69 -10.62 -6.84
N ARG A 57 5.70 -11.66 -7.69
CA ARG A 57 4.72 -12.75 -7.65
C ARG A 57 4.87 -13.58 -6.37
N GLU A 58 6.11 -13.90 -5.98
CA GLU A 58 6.36 -14.61 -4.72
C GLU A 58 5.93 -13.77 -3.50
N GLN A 59 6.15 -12.46 -3.53
CA GLN A 59 5.63 -11.56 -2.49
C GLN A 59 4.09 -11.63 -2.41
N ALA A 60 3.40 -11.66 -3.54
CA ALA A 60 1.93 -11.77 -3.57
C ALA A 60 1.45 -13.12 -2.98
N ARG A 61 2.12 -14.23 -3.30
CA ARG A 61 1.85 -15.55 -2.71
C ARG A 61 2.06 -15.54 -1.20
N ALA A 62 3.17 -14.98 -0.74
CA ALA A 62 3.49 -14.87 0.69
C ALA A 62 2.48 -13.98 1.44
N ALA A 63 2.01 -12.89 0.81
CA ALA A 63 0.98 -12.03 1.37
C ALA A 63 -0.35 -12.78 1.57
N ALA A 64 -0.77 -13.60 0.61
CA ALA A 64 -1.95 -14.44 0.74
C ALA A 64 -1.80 -15.45 1.89
N ASP A 65 -0.62 -16.08 2.01
CA ASP A 65 -0.33 -17.01 3.11
C ASP A 65 -0.36 -16.31 4.47
N TYR A 66 0.14 -15.08 4.54
CA TYR A 66 0.03 -14.27 5.75
C TYR A 66 -1.43 -13.96 6.10
N VAL A 67 -2.23 -13.49 5.13
CA VAL A 67 -3.68 -13.21 5.32
C VAL A 67 -4.38 -14.44 5.91
N ARG A 68 -4.12 -15.63 5.37
CA ARG A 68 -4.70 -16.89 5.86
C ARG A 68 -4.21 -17.25 7.25
N THR A 69 -2.90 -17.17 7.51
CA THR A 69 -2.27 -17.61 8.76
C THR A 69 -2.60 -16.67 9.92
N ALA A 70 -2.67 -15.36 9.65
CA ALA A 70 -3.07 -14.33 10.60
C ALA A 70 -4.60 -14.26 10.78
N ALA A 71 -5.35 -15.11 10.07
CA ALA A 71 -6.82 -15.13 10.05
C ALA A 71 -7.43 -13.73 9.79
N LEU A 72 -6.83 -12.95 8.89
CA LEU A 72 -7.41 -11.68 8.49
C LEU A 72 -8.71 -11.93 7.72
N PRO A 73 -9.81 -11.26 8.08
CA PRO A 73 -11.13 -11.61 7.57
C PRO A 73 -11.40 -11.08 6.15
N VAL A 74 -10.45 -11.25 5.23
CA VAL A 74 -10.60 -10.79 3.85
C VAL A 74 -11.59 -11.68 3.11
N THR A 75 -12.66 -11.08 2.59
CA THR A 75 -13.71 -11.77 1.83
C THR A 75 -13.81 -11.31 0.38
N ARG A 76 -13.17 -10.19 0.04
CA ARG A 76 -13.20 -9.58 -1.29
C ARG A 76 -11.87 -8.92 -1.62
N VAL A 77 -11.49 -8.97 -2.92
CA VAL A 77 -10.29 -8.29 -3.41
C VAL A 77 -10.65 -7.31 -4.53
N LEU A 78 -10.24 -6.06 -4.38
CA LEU A 78 -10.28 -5.01 -5.40
C LEU A 78 -8.86 -4.66 -5.83
N ALA A 79 -8.70 -4.17 -7.05
CA ALA A 79 -7.40 -3.72 -7.54
C ALA A 79 -7.48 -2.49 -8.44
N SER A 80 -6.38 -1.74 -8.48
CA SER A 80 -6.09 -0.85 -9.58
C SER A 80 -6.09 -1.61 -10.92
N THR A 81 -6.47 -0.93 -11.99
CA THR A 81 -6.44 -1.50 -13.35
C THR A 81 -5.02 -1.72 -13.89
N LEU A 82 -3.99 -1.11 -13.27
CA LEU A 82 -2.61 -1.28 -13.69
C LEU A 82 -2.11 -2.70 -13.40
N ARG A 83 -1.49 -3.32 -14.41
CA ARG A 83 -1.10 -4.73 -14.44
C ARG A 83 -0.41 -5.20 -13.16
N ARG A 84 0.57 -4.46 -12.64
CA ARG A 84 1.30 -4.83 -11.41
C ARG A 84 0.40 -4.99 -10.19
N ALA A 85 -0.63 -4.15 -10.07
CA ALA A 85 -1.58 -4.22 -8.95
C ALA A 85 -2.64 -5.29 -9.21
N HIS A 86 -3.14 -5.38 -10.43
CA HIS A 86 -4.12 -6.38 -10.82
C HIS A 86 -3.57 -7.81 -10.67
N GLU A 87 -2.39 -8.09 -11.24
CA GLU A 87 -1.72 -9.39 -11.12
C GLU A 87 -1.40 -9.76 -9.65
N THR A 88 -0.98 -8.78 -8.84
CA THR A 88 -0.80 -8.99 -7.39
C THR A 88 -2.10 -9.44 -6.73
N ALA A 89 -3.21 -8.78 -7.06
CA ALA A 89 -4.52 -9.07 -6.50
C ALA A 89 -5.05 -10.43 -6.96
N GLU A 90 -4.87 -10.78 -8.22
CA GLU A 90 -5.28 -12.10 -8.78
C GLU A 90 -4.57 -13.24 -8.05
N ILE A 91 -3.25 -13.16 -7.87
CA ILE A 91 -2.46 -14.16 -7.14
C ILE A 91 -2.98 -14.31 -5.70
N ILE A 92 -3.29 -13.19 -5.03
CA ILE A 92 -3.82 -13.22 -3.66
C ILE A 92 -5.22 -13.84 -3.64
N ALA A 93 -6.13 -13.42 -4.51
CA ALA A 93 -7.51 -13.89 -4.55
C ALA A 93 -7.56 -15.40 -4.86
N GLU A 94 -6.82 -15.87 -5.86
CA GLU A 94 -6.72 -17.29 -6.23
C GLU A 94 -6.24 -18.14 -5.04
N ARG A 95 -5.16 -17.70 -4.38
CA ARG A 95 -4.57 -18.45 -3.26
C ARG A 95 -5.46 -18.47 -2.01
N LEU A 96 -6.33 -17.49 -1.84
CA LEU A 96 -7.34 -17.43 -0.77
C LEU A 96 -8.65 -18.13 -1.15
N GLY A 97 -8.82 -18.58 -2.39
CA GLY A 97 -10.06 -19.19 -2.89
C GLY A 97 -11.22 -18.19 -2.95
N LEU A 98 -10.93 -16.91 -3.20
CA LEU A 98 -11.93 -15.86 -3.30
C LEU A 98 -12.45 -15.73 -4.74
N ALA A 99 -13.56 -14.98 -4.90
CA ALA A 99 -14.11 -14.63 -6.19
C ALA A 99 -13.12 -13.81 -7.03
N ALA A 100 -13.41 -13.66 -8.34
CA ALA A 100 -12.61 -12.86 -9.25
C ALA A 100 -12.38 -11.42 -8.74
N VAL A 101 -11.19 -10.91 -8.97
CA VAL A 101 -10.81 -9.55 -8.63
C VAL A 101 -11.66 -8.54 -9.39
N VAL A 102 -12.16 -7.55 -8.69
CA VAL A 102 -12.85 -6.40 -9.30
C VAL A 102 -11.84 -5.26 -9.45
N THR A 103 -11.71 -4.71 -10.65
CA THR A 103 -10.84 -3.56 -10.91
C THR A 103 -11.57 -2.24 -10.79
N ASP A 104 -10.85 -1.20 -10.37
CA ASP A 104 -11.39 0.15 -10.25
C ASP A 104 -10.33 1.18 -10.70
N GLU A 105 -10.64 1.95 -11.73
CA GLU A 105 -9.75 2.99 -12.28
C GLU A 105 -9.43 4.11 -11.28
N ARG A 106 -10.27 4.32 -10.28
CA ARG A 106 -10.02 5.29 -9.21
C ARG A 106 -8.84 4.92 -8.32
N LEU A 107 -8.38 3.66 -8.39
CA LEU A 107 -7.26 3.11 -7.60
C LEU A 107 -5.92 3.14 -8.34
N VAL A 108 -5.85 3.66 -9.57
CA VAL A 108 -4.59 3.77 -10.34
C VAL A 108 -3.59 4.68 -9.64
N GLU A 109 -2.29 4.47 -9.93
CA GLU A 109 -1.22 5.30 -9.36
C GLU A 109 -1.38 6.77 -9.77
N THR A 110 -0.74 7.65 -9.02
CA THR A 110 -0.60 9.07 -9.35
C THR A 110 0.04 9.22 -10.72
N ASP A 111 -0.58 10.01 -11.61
CA ASP A 111 0.09 10.42 -12.83
C ASP A 111 1.27 11.33 -12.47
N VAL A 112 2.46 10.87 -12.77
CA VAL A 112 3.69 11.61 -12.44
C VAL A 112 4.19 12.48 -13.61
N GLY A 113 3.40 12.56 -14.66
CA GLY A 113 3.68 13.38 -15.83
C GLY A 113 5.05 13.09 -16.43
N PRO A 114 5.88 14.14 -16.67
CA PRO A 114 7.17 13.96 -17.33
C PRO A 114 8.22 13.16 -16.50
N TRP A 115 7.92 12.78 -15.29
CA TRP A 115 8.81 11.95 -14.45
C TRP A 115 8.62 10.45 -14.70
N GLU A 116 7.59 10.05 -15.47
CA GLU A 116 7.36 8.66 -15.79
C GLU A 116 8.56 8.03 -16.53
N GLY A 117 9.04 6.91 -16.01
CA GLY A 117 10.21 6.21 -16.54
C GLY A 117 11.56 6.77 -16.13
N LEU A 118 11.63 7.90 -15.43
CA LEU A 118 12.87 8.49 -14.96
C LEU A 118 13.27 7.94 -13.58
N ARG A 119 14.58 7.94 -13.32
CA ARG A 119 15.15 7.73 -11.99
C ARG A 119 15.30 9.06 -11.26
N ALA A 120 15.53 9.00 -9.95
CA ALA A 120 15.68 10.19 -9.11
C ALA A 120 16.85 11.09 -9.55
N ASP A 121 17.96 10.53 -10.02
CA ASP A 121 19.11 11.28 -10.56
C ASP A 121 18.77 11.99 -11.88
N GLU A 122 17.98 11.37 -12.74
CA GLU A 122 17.49 11.95 -13.99
C GLU A 122 16.47 13.08 -13.72
N ILE A 123 15.61 12.89 -12.73
CA ILE A 123 14.68 13.93 -12.27
C ILE A 123 15.45 15.12 -11.68
N GLU A 124 16.44 14.88 -10.82
CA GLU A 124 17.24 15.97 -10.24
C GLU A 124 18.01 16.75 -11.31
N ALA A 125 18.46 16.09 -12.39
CA ALA A 125 19.13 16.74 -13.52
C ALA A 125 18.15 17.63 -14.32
N GLY A 126 16.93 17.16 -14.58
CA GLY A 126 15.92 17.89 -15.36
C GLY A 126 15.13 18.93 -14.54
N TRP A 127 14.90 18.66 -13.27
CA TRP A 127 14.16 19.51 -12.32
C TRP A 127 14.94 19.67 -11.00
N PRO A 128 16.01 20.47 -10.97
CA PRO A 128 16.86 20.59 -9.80
C PRO A 128 16.10 20.98 -8.55
N ARG A 129 16.31 20.22 -7.47
CA ARG A 129 15.70 20.42 -6.15
C ARG A 129 14.19 20.15 -6.04
N TYR A 130 13.51 19.76 -7.11
CA TYR A 130 12.07 19.51 -7.05
C TYR A 130 11.72 18.40 -6.03
N LEU A 131 12.44 17.27 -6.06
CA LEU A 131 12.23 16.19 -5.10
C LEU A 131 12.47 16.65 -3.66
N ARG A 132 13.56 17.37 -3.41
CA ARG A 132 13.89 17.90 -2.08
C ARG A 132 12.85 18.90 -1.58
N ASP A 133 12.42 19.81 -2.45
CA ASP A 133 11.50 20.90 -2.09
C ASP A 133 10.02 20.43 -2.20
N ARG A 134 9.77 19.16 -2.50
CA ARG A 134 8.43 18.54 -2.70
C ARG A 134 7.59 19.28 -3.74
N LYS A 135 8.22 19.73 -4.81
CA LYS A 135 7.56 20.32 -5.98
C LYS A 135 7.27 19.26 -7.02
N THR A 136 6.24 19.47 -7.81
CA THR A 136 5.87 18.60 -8.92
C THR A 136 5.91 19.39 -10.24
N PRO A 137 6.27 18.76 -11.37
CA PRO A 137 6.30 19.42 -12.66
C PRO A 137 4.87 19.61 -13.21
N PRO A 138 4.70 20.47 -14.22
CA PRO A 138 3.45 20.51 -14.97
C PRO A 138 3.09 19.14 -15.55
N GLY A 139 1.81 18.78 -15.47
CA GLY A 139 1.32 17.45 -15.90
C GLY A 139 1.32 16.38 -14.79
N PHE A 140 1.86 16.69 -13.61
CA PHE A 140 1.73 15.83 -12.46
C PHE A 140 0.29 15.92 -11.90
N GLU A 141 -0.34 14.79 -11.57
CA GLU A 141 -1.69 14.76 -11.01
C GLU A 141 -1.75 15.46 -9.66
N PRO A 142 -2.64 16.46 -9.47
CA PRO A 142 -2.78 17.15 -8.21
C PRO A 142 -3.16 16.20 -7.06
N PRO A 143 -2.55 16.34 -5.86
CA PRO A 143 -2.81 15.46 -4.72
C PRO A 143 -4.28 15.41 -4.28
N ASP A 144 -5.02 16.51 -4.42
CA ASP A 144 -6.45 16.58 -4.12
C ASP A 144 -7.29 15.72 -5.06
N GLN A 145 -6.92 15.61 -6.34
CA GLN A 145 -7.58 14.73 -7.30
C GLN A 145 -7.32 13.26 -6.98
N VAL A 146 -6.06 12.90 -6.67
CA VAL A 146 -5.71 11.54 -6.20
C VAL A 146 -6.51 11.18 -4.96
N PHE A 147 -6.56 12.10 -4.00
CA PHE A 147 -7.32 11.92 -2.76
C PHE A 147 -8.81 11.71 -3.03
N ALA A 148 -9.42 12.56 -3.83
CA ALA A 148 -10.85 12.51 -4.13
C ALA A 148 -11.25 11.17 -4.77
N ARG A 149 -10.55 10.76 -5.85
CA ARG A 149 -10.86 9.51 -6.56
C ARG A 149 -10.63 8.27 -5.69
N ALA A 150 -9.50 8.19 -5.01
CA ALA A 150 -9.15 7.00 -4.25
C ALA A 150 -9.98 6.85 -2.97
N THR A 151 -10.25 7.94 -2.24
CA THR A 151 -11.11 7.87 -1.05
C THR A 151 -12.56 7.54 -1.38
N GLN A 152 -13.05 7.93 -2.57
CA GLN A 152 -14.38 7.50 -3.02
C GLN A 152 -14.42 5.97 -3.21
N ALA A 153 -13.42 5.38 -3.88
CA ALA A 153 -13.34 3.93 -4.05
C ALA A 153 -13.25 3.18 -2.70
N ILE A 154 -12.48 3.73 -1.74
CA ILE A 154 -12.37 3.15 -0.39
C ILE A 154 -13.71 3.24 0.36
N ARG A 155 -14.45 4.37 0.25
CA ARG A 155 -15.77 4.52 0.87
C ARG A 155 -16.77 3.51 0.32
N ASP A 156 -16.82 3.35 -1.00
CA ASP A 156 -17.71 2.39 -1.65
C ASP A 156 -17.40 0.97 -1.19
N ALA A 157 -16.11 0.61 -1.10
CA ALA A 157 -15.68 -0.68 -0.57
C ALA A 157 -16.07 -0.88 0.91
N ALA A 158 -15.91 0.15 1.74
CA ALA A 158 -16.29 0.07 3.16
C ALA A 158 -17.81 -0.03 3.37
N GLN A 159 -18.61 0.63 2.51
CA GLN A 159 -20.07 0.60 2.55
C GLN A 159 -20.65 -0.73 2.04
N ALA A 160 -19.89 -1.50 1.25
CA ALA A 160 -20.33 -2.82 0.79
C ALA A 160 -20.52 -3.84 1.93
N GLY A 161 -20.04 -3.54 3.13
CA GLY A 161 -20.19 -4.39 4.31
C GLY A 161 -19.26 -5.60 4.35
N GLU A 162 -18.30 -5.69 3.42
CA GLU A 162 -17.33 -6.77 3.30
C GLU A 162 -15.94 -6.33 3.80
N HIS A 163 -15.16 -7.30 4.27
CA HIS A 163 -13.75 -7.07 4.55
C HIS A 163 -12.95 -7.10 3.23
N THR A 164 -12.64 -5.92 2.72
CA THR A 164 -12.04 -5.77 1.40
C THR A 164 -10.54 -5.54 1.48
N LEU A 165 -9.77 -6.35 0.73
CA LEU A 165 -8.38 -6.05 0.41
C LEU A 165 -8.34 -5.26 -0.91
N ILE A 166 -7.71 -4.09 -0.89
CA ILE A 166 -7.44 -3.28 -2.08
C ILE A 166 -5.96 -3.35 -2.41
N VAL A 167 -5.62 -3.77 -3.62
CA VAL A 167 -4.25 -3.68 -4.13
C VAL A 167 -4.11 -2.45 -5.03
N SER A 168 -3.28 -1.52 -4.60
CA SER A 168 -3.06 -0.23 -5.26
C SER A 168 -1.57 0.14 -5.22
N HIS A 169 -1.25 1.41 -4.97
CA HIS A 169 0.09 1.96 -5.16
C HIS A 169 0.52 2.82 -3.98
N SER A 170 1.84 2.96 -3.81
CA SER A 170 2.43 3.72 -2.72
C SER A 170 2.05 5.21 -2.77
N GLY A 171 2.11 5.84 -3.93
CA GLY A 171 1.77 7.25 -4.09
C GLY A 171 0.34 7.57 -3.67
N VAL A 172 -0.61 6.71 -4.04
CA VAL A 172 -2.02 6.86 -3.65
C VAL A 172 -2.21 6.76 -2.14
N ILE A 173 -1.68 5.71 -1.51
CA ILE A 173 -1.83 5.48 -0.06
C ILE A 173 -1.21 6.65 0.72
N ARG A 174 -0.01 7.07 0.35
CA ARG A 174 0.72 8.16 1.00
C ARG A 174 0.02 9.50 0.80
N THR A 175 -0.52 9.77 -0.39
CA THR A 175 -1.30 11.00 -0.65
C THR A 175 -2.53 11.07 0.24
N ILE A 176 -3.28 9.97 0.39
CA ILE A 176 -4.43 9.91 1.29
C ILE A 176 -4.00 10.23 2.73
N ARG A 177 -2.94 9.57 3.22
CA ARG A 177 -2.47 9.75 4.59
C ARG A 177 -1.96 11.17 4.86
N ARG A 178 -1.25 11.77 3.90
CA ARG A 178 -0.77 13.16 4.01
C ARG A 178 -1.92 14.17 4.09
N ILE A 179 -2.93 14.05 3.23
CA ILE A 179 -4.09 14.96 3.24
C ILE A 179 -4.91 14.77 4.51
N MET A 180 -5.04 13.55 5.01
CA MET A 180 -5.69 13.26 6.30
C MET A 180 -4.85 13.69 7.52
N THR A 181 -3.64 14.22 7.32
CA THR A 181 -2.72 14.66 8.38
C THR A 181 -2.37 13.55 9.39
N VAL A 182 -2.32 12.31 8.93
CA VAL A 182 -1.87 11.18 9.74
C VAL A 182 -0.43 10.81 9.37
N HIS A 183 0.25 10.10 10.29
CA HIS A 183 1.63 9.69 10.06
C HIS A 183 1.79 8.99 8.70
N ASP A 184 2.75 9.48 7.89
CA ASP A 184 3.13 8.93 6.60
C ASP A 184 4.59 8.48 6.61
N ARG A 185 4.87 7.40 5.94
CA ARG A 185 6.21 6.88 5.70
C ARG A 185 6.28 6.20 4.33
N ARG A 186 7.48 5.88 3.91
CA ARG A 186 7.68 5.03 2.73
C ARG A 186 7.04 3.67 2.94
N LEU A 187 6.42 3.13 1.89
CA LEU A 187 5.81 1.80 1.87
C LEU A 187 6.67 0.84 1.04
N HIS A 188 6.98 -0.31 1.61
CA HIS A 188 7.50 -1.44 0.84
C HIS A 188 6.37 -2.14 0.07
N ASN A 189 6.74 -3.05 -0.85
CA ASN A 189 5.75 -3.86 -1.55
C ASN A 189 4.93 -4.69 -0.55
N LEU A 190 3.62 -4.84 -0.79
CA LEU A 190 2.66 -5.50 0.11
C LEU A 190 2.56 -4.87 1.52
N GLU A 191 3.03 -3.63 1.69
CA GLU A 191 2.68 -2.80 2.84
C GLU A 191 1.55 -1.84 2.49
N GLY A 192 0.80 -1.46 3.51
CA GLY A 192 -0.29 -0.51 3.39
C GLY A 192 -0.87 -0.12 4.74
N CYS A 193 -2.15 0.21 4.78
CA CYS A 193 -2.86 0.52 6.01
C CYS A 193 -4.34 0.15 5.90
N THR A 194 -5.01 0.08 7.04
CA THR A 194 -6.45 -0.12 7.07
C THR A 194 -7.20 1.20 7.09
N PHE A 195 -8.40 1.18 6.49
CA PHE A 195 -9.36 2.28 6.50
C PHE A 195 -10.71 1.78 7.05
N SER A 196 -11.45 2.66 7.71
CA SER A 196 -12.83 2.42 8.12
C SER A 196 -13.66 3.69 8.04
N LEU A 197 -14.97 3.56 8.06
CA LEU A 197 -15.87 4.69 8.28
C LEU A 197 -16.19 4.74 9.77
N ASP A 198 -16.17 5.95 10.35
CA ASP A 198 -16.69 6.17 11.69
C ASP A 198 -18.23 6.28 11.69
N GLU A 199 -18.82 6.46 12.87
CA GLU A 199 -20.27 6.55 13.05
C GLU A 199 -20.92 7.72 12.25
N SER A 200 -20.14 8.75 11.94
CA SER A 200 -20.57 9.88 11.11
C SER A 200 -20.39 9.62 9.59
N GLY A 201 -19.86 8.45 9.21
CA GLY A 201 -19.48 8.11 7.83
C GLY A 201 -18.19 8.77 7.36
N GLN A 202 -17.39 9.34 8.28
CA GLN A 202 -16.11 9.92 7.92
C GLN A 202 -15.04 8.83 7.80
N LEU A 203 -14.22 8.92 6.74
CA LEU A 203 -13.11 7.99 6.52
C LEU A 203 -12.00 8.21 7.56
N ARG A 204 -11.53 7.11 8.14
CA ARG A 204 -10.40 7.06 9.08
C ARG A 204 -9.31 6.17 8.52
N ALA A 205 -8.07 6.63 8.57
CA ALA A 205 -6.89 5.84 8.27
C ALA A 205 -6.24 5.37 9.58
N HIS A 206 -5.88 4.11 9.63
CA HIS A 206 -5.28 3.47 10.81
C HIS A 206 -3.78 3.16 10.60
N ASP A 207 -3.23 2.32 11.48
CA ASP A 207 -1.83 1.95 11.45
C ASP A 207 -1.42 1.19 10.18
N PHE A 208 -0.13 1.20 9.91
CA PHE A 208 0.45 0.45 8.81
C PHE A 208 0.40 -1.05 9.08
N VAL A 209 0.18 -1.79 8.00
CA VAL A 209 0.17 -3.26 7.98
C VAL A 209 1.14 -3.73 6.92
N ALA A 210 2.00 -4.69 7.24
CA ALA A 210 2.86 -5.39 6.29
C ALA A 210 2.35 -6.82 6.13
N LEU A 211 2.05 -7.22 4.90
CA LEU A 211 1.62 -8.59 4.58
C LEU A 211 2.80 -9.53 4.30
N VAL A 212 4.01 -8.98 4.16
CA VAL A 212 5.23 -9.75 3.93
C VAL A 212 6.29 -9.28 4.92
N ALA A 213 6.89 -10.22 5.65
CA ALA A 213 8.04 -9.94 6.49
C ALA A 213 9.30 -9.77 5.61
N ASN A 214 10.11 -8.74 5.88
CA ASN A 214 11.36 -8.46 5.14
C ASN A 214 11.17 -8.15 3.64
N ALA A 215 10.21 -7.34 3.27
CA ALA A 215 10.21 -6.72 1.96
C ALA A 215 11.56 -6.01 1.76
N ARG A 216 12.35 -6.44 0.76
CA ARG A 216 13.62 -5.76 0.41
C ARG A 216 13.33 -4.30 0.15
N ASP A 217 14.24 -3.42 0.57
CA ASP A 217 14.20 -2.01 0.21
C ASP A 217 14.27 -1.86 -1.32
N THR A 218 13.13 -1.92 -1.98
CA THR A 218 13.04 -1.54 -3.38
C THR A 218 13.15 -0.02 -3.42
N VAL A 219 14.33 0.42 -3.81
CA VAL A 219 14.71 1.82 -3.93
C VAL A 219 13.84 2.46 -4.99
N ASN A 220 12.99 3.33 -4.67
CA ASN A 220 12.36 4.43 -5.39
C ASN A 220 10.86 4.57 -5.21
N ASP A 221 10.50 5.31 -4.20
CA ASP A 221 9.30 6.11 -4.16
C ASP A 221 9.63 7.39 -3.37
N SER A 222 10.40 8.25 -4.01
CA SER A 222 10.80 9.54 -3.44
C SER A 222 9.75 10.60 -3.78
N VAL A 223 8.47 10.39 -3.36
CA VAL A 223 7.46 11.45 -3.30
C VAL A 223 6.82 11.47 -1.93
#